data_baabfb649011431c392dbb13b05b6f98
#
_entry.id   baabfb649011431c392dbb13b05b6f98
#
_cell.length_a   1.000
_cell.length_b   1.000
_cell.length_c   1.000
_cell.angle_alpha   90.00
_cell.angle_beta   90.00
_cell.angle_gamma   90.00
#
_symmetry.space_group_name_H-M   'P 1'
#
loop_
_entity.id
_entity.type
_entity.pdbx_description
1 polymer ?
#
loop_
_entity_poly.entity_id
_entity_poly.type
_entity_poly.pdbx_seq_one_letter_code
_entity_poly.pdbx_strand_id
1 'polypeptide(L)'
;LYGDNGTVCSRRADGFKEFLTGAEKYSDKALGQDFETTEVWDEAAVDAALNTYATVCDWSADKAYDYMEQKMEEIVAAAKANGGNLYIYSMDDEMTFGVMNYIETASDALKADLKELNVYISAIGGMQELYDVMADTTEGTIANTYFDDMMSMYFSPKMMQDVIDKGLQYLSGDWTYEVGSGEYQPTWIVGRDNVTQYEGFKGHA
;
A
#
# COMPACT_ATOMS: atom_id res chain seq x y z
N LEU A 1 -5.75 -0.24 6.08
CA LEU A 1 -5.91 1.16 6.49
C LEU A 1 -6.46 1.96 5.32
N TYR A 2 -7.60 2.59 5.48
CA TYR A 2 -8.27 3.38 4.44
C TYR A 2 -7.94 4.86 4.62
N GLY A 3 -7.77 5.56 3.51
CA GLY A 3 -7.62 7.02 3.54
C GLY A 3 -8.92 7.68 4.01
N ASP A 4 -10.01 7.41 3.31
CA ASP A 4 -11.34 7.94 3.59
C ASP A 4 -12.45 6.95 3.19
N ASN A 5 -13.71 7.37 3.28
CA ASN A 5 -14.86 6.59 2.81
C ASN A 5 -15.24 6.90 1.34
N GLY A 6 -14.35 7.53 0.59
CA GLY A 6 -14.60 7.91 -0.79
C GLY A 6 -14.48 6.78 -1.81
N THR A 7 -14.87 7.07 -3.03
CA THR A 7 -14.87 6.12 -4.14
C THR A 7 -13.48 5.54 -4.44
N VAL A 8 -12.42 6.34 -4.24
CA VAL A 8 -11.04 5.89 -4.48
C VAL A 8 -10.68 4.75 -3.53
N CYS A 9 -10.95 4.92 -2.23
CA CYS A 9 -10.68 3.88 -1.24
C CYS A 9 -11.55 2.65 -1.43
N SER A 10 -12.84 2.81 -1.77
CA SER A 10 -13.71 1.68 -2.08
C SER A 10 -13.17 0.85 -3.23
N ARG A 11 -12.78 1.48 -4.34
CA ARG A 11 -12.21 0.78 -5.51
C ARG A 11 -10.88 0.09 -5.22
N ARG A 12 -10.03 0.71 -4.39
CA ARG A 12 -8.77 0.08 -3.94
C ARG A 12 -9.04 -1.16 -3.09
N ALA A 13 -10.04 -1.09 -2.20
CA ALA A 13 -10.47 -2.23 -1.39
C ALA A 13 -11.07 -3.35 -2.25
N ASP A 14 -11.93 -3.00 -3.21
CA ASP A 14 -12.54 -3.95 -4.13
C ASP A 14 -11.46 -4.69 -4.93
N GLY A 15 -10.52 -3.96 -5.54
CA GLY A 15 -9.41 -4.55 -6.28
C GLY A 15 -8.51 -5.45 -5.43
N PHE A 16 -8.23 -5.06 -4.19
CA PHE A 16 -7.49 -5.88 -3.24
C PHE A 16 -8.24 -7.19 -2.94
N LYS A 17 -9.55 -7.10 -2.66
CA LYS A 17 -10.39 -8.27 -2.43
C LYS A 17 -10.46 -9.18 -3.67
N GLU A 18 -10.74 -8.61 -4.84
CA GLU A 18 -10.80 -9.34 -6.11
C GLU A 18 -9.51 -10.10 -6.40
N PHE A 19 -8.36 -9.48 -6.16
CA PHE A 19 -7.07 -10.14 -6.32
C PHE A 19 -6.90 -11.31 -5.34
N LEU A 20 -7.19 -11.13 -4.05
CA LEU A 20 -7.03 -12.16 -3.03
C LEU A 20 -7.97 -13.37 -3.26
N THR A 21 -9.19 -13.11 -3.74
CA THR A 21 -10.17 -14.17 -4.01
C THR A 21 -9.99 -14.80 -5.40
N GLY A 22 -9.06 -14.30 -6.21
CA GLY A 22 -8.86 -14.75 -7.59
C GLY A 22 -10.04 -14.46 -8.52
N ALA A 23 -10.92 -13.51 -8.14
CA ALA A 23 -12.09 -13.15 -8.93
C ALA A 23 -11.71 -12.52 -10.28
N GLU A 24 -10.59 -11.81 -10.31
CA GLU A 24 -10.05 -11.26 -11.56
C GLU A 24 -8.54 -11.53 -11.71
N LYS A 25 -8.15 -11.84 -12.94
CA LYS A 25 -6.74 -11.80 -13.34
C LYS A 25 -6.36 -10.35 -13.63
N TYR A 26 -5.43 -9.82 -12.87
CA TYR A 26 -4.95 -8.47 -13.10
C TYR A 26 -3.95 -8.45 -14.25
N SER A 27 -4.26 -7.68 -15.29
CA SER A 27 -3.35 -7.41 -16.39
C SER A 27 -2.88 -5.97 -16.33
N ASP A 28 -1.60 -5.75 -16.04
CA ASP A 28 -1.01 -4.42 -16.15
C ASP A 28 -0.56 -4.16 -17.59
N LYS A 29 -1.39 -3.41 -18.31
CA LYS A 29 -1.11 -3.05 -19.71
C LYS A 29 0.10 -2.14 -19.86
N ALA A 30 0.45 -1.37 -18.84
CA ALA A 30 1.59 -0.46 -18.89
C ALA A 30 2.91 -1.23 -18.71
N LEU A 31 2.91 -2.25 -17.85
CA LEU A 31 4.07 -3.12 -17.64
C LEU A 31 4.10 -4.30 -18.58
N GLY A 32 3.01 -4.58 -19.30
CA GLY A 32 2.89 -5.76 -20.14
C GLY A 32 2.97 -7.08 -19.36
N GLN A 33 2.57 -7.05 -18.09
CA GLN A 33 2.63 -8.18 -17.18
C GLN A 33 1.23 -8.57 -16.72
N ASP A 34 0.99 -9.87 -16.71
CA ASP A 34 -0.18 -10.45 -16.08
C ASP A 34 0.21 -10.93 -14.67
N PHE A 35 -0.54 -10.51 -13.68
CA PHE A 35 -0.38 -10.97 -12.30
C PHE A 35 -1.46 -11.99 -12.00
N GLU A 36 -1.04 -13.16 -11.55
CA GLU A 36 -1.93 -14.20 -11.05
C GLU A 36 -1.62 -14.45 -9.58
N THR A 37 -2.65 -14.48 -8.74
CA THR A 37 -2.45 -14.98 -7.38
C THR A 37 -2.25 -16.49 -7.44
N THR A 38 -1.26 -17.00 -6.70
CA THR A 38 -1.02 -18.44 -6.56
C THR A 38 -1.91 -19.07 -5.50
N GLU A 39 -2.47 -18.24 -4.62
CA GLU A 39 -3.37 -18.65 -3.55
C GLU A 39 -4.69 -17.90 -3.68
N VAL A 40 -5.78 -18.63 -3.71
CA VAL A 40 -7.13 -18.06 -3.72
C VAL A 40 -7.67 -18.15 -2.29
N TRP A 41 -7.94 -17.00 -1.71
CA TRP A 41 -8.49 -16.91 -0.37
C TRP A 41 -10.02 -17.09 -0.41
N ASP A 42 -10.57 -17.63 0.66
CA ASP A 42 -12.01 -17.71 0.83
C ASP A 42 -12.63 -16.31 0.97
N GLU A 43 -13.60 -15.99 0.12
CA GLU A 43 -14.20 -14.65 0.06
C GLU A 43 -14.85 -14.25 1.39
N ALA A 44 -15.52 -15.19 2.06
CA ALA A 44 -16.15 -14.90 3.35
C ALA A 44 -15.11 -14.62 4.44
N ALA A 45 -13.96 -15.28 4.38
CA ALA A 45 -12.85 -15.02 5.30
C ALA A 45 -12.24 -13.64 5.05
N VAL A 46 -12.04 -13.23 3.78
CA VAL A 46 -11.57 -11.89 3.43
C VAL A 46 -12.55 -10.82 3.90
N ASP A 47 -13.85 -11.00 3.64
CA ASP A 47 -14.88 -10.07 4.11
C ASP A 47 -14.92 -9.96 5.64
N ALA A 48 -14.80 -11.07 6.34
CA ALA A 48 -14.76 -11.07 7.80
C ALA A 48 -13.54 -10.32 8.33
N ALA A 49 -12.37 -10.51 7.72
CA ALA A 49 -11.15 -9.80 8.09
C ALA A 49 -11.26 -8.29 7.81
N LEU A 50 -11.75 -7.90 6.64
CA LEU A 50 -11.96 -6.49 6.29
C LEU A 50 -13.00 -5.83 7.22
N ASN A 51 -14.12 -6.49 7.52
CA ASN A 51 -15.14 -5.97 8.44
C ASN A 51 -14.63 -5.83 9.88
N THR A 52 -13.65 -6.63 10.27
CA THR A 52 -13.12 -6.62 11.65
C THR A 52 -11.97 -5.63 11.82
N TYR A 53 -11.07 -5.55 10.84
CA TYR A 53 -9.80 -4.85 10.96
C TYR A 53 -9.61 -3.65 10.03
N ALA A 54 -10.48 -3.44 9.04
CA ALA A 54 -10.38 -2.25 8.21
C ALA A 54 -10.84 -1.00 8.97
N THR A 55 -10.10 0.09 8.80
CA THR A 55 -10.41 1.37 9.46
C THR A 55 -10.07 2.54 8.56
N VAL A 56 -10.74 3.68 8.79
CA VAL A 56 -10.46 4.95 8.12
C VAL A 56 -9.46 5.75 8.95
N CYS A 57 -8.34 6.10 8.35
CA CYS A 57 -7.27 6.88 8.97
C CYS A 57 -7.11 8.28 8.38
N ASP A 58 -8.01 8.72 7.49
CA ASP A 58 -8.01 10.05 6.87
C ASP A 58 -6.65 10.47 6.29
N TRP A 59 -5.94 9.54 5.64
CA TRP A 59 -4.61 9.75 5.05
C TRP A 59 -3.56 10.24 6.05
N SER A 60 -3.70 9.87 7.34
CA SER A 60 -2.90 10.42 8.44
C SER A 60 -2.06 9.34 9.11
N ALA A 61 -0.77 9.61 9.25
CA ALA A 61 0.14 8.78 10.05
C ALA A 61 -0.31 8.69 11.51
N ASP A 62 -0.73 9.82 12.12
CA ASP A 62 -1.17 9.84 13.51
C ASP A 62 -2.40 8.96 13.75
N LYS A 63 -3.39 8.99 12.84
CA LYS A 63 -4.58 8.14 12.96
C LYS A 63 -4.28 6.67 12.71
N ALA A 64 -3.34 6.37 11.82
CA ALA A 64 -2.86 5.00 11.65
C ALA A 64 -2.12 4.51 12.90
N TYR A 65 -1.29 5.36 13.52
CA TYR A 65 -0.65 5.09 14.80
C TYR A 65 -1.68 4.80 15.90
N ASP A 66 -2.65 5.69 16.10
CA ASP A 66 -3.71 5.55 17.11
C ASP A 66 -4.52 4.25 16.93
N TYR A 67 -4.78 3.87 15.68
CA TYR A 67 -5.45 2.61 15.40
C TYR A 67 -4.58 1.40 15.76
N MET A 68 -3.30 1.44 15.39
CA MET A 68 -2.37 0.36 15.73
C MET A 68 -2.20 0.23 17.25
N GLU A 69 -2.15 1.34 17.97
CA GLU A 69 -2.12 1.33 19.44
C GLU A 69 -3.32 0.59 20.05
N GLN A 70 -4.49 0.72 19.45
CA GLN A 70 -5.70 0.10 19.93
C GLN A 70 -5.86 -1.37 19.50
N LYS A 71 -5.28 -1.77 18.37
CA LYS A 71 -5.63 -3.02 17.70
C LYS A 71 -4.47 -3.99 17.40
N MET A 72 -3.23 -3.52 17.42
CA MET A 72 -2.11 -4.35 16.97
C MET A 72 -1.95 -5.63 17.79
N GLU A 73 -2.17 -5.60 19.10
CA GLU A 73 -2.09 -6.82 19.93
C GLU A 73 -3.14 -7.86 19.50
N GLU A 74 -4.38 -7.43 19.23
CA GLU A 74 -5.44 -8.29 18.74
C GLU A 74 -5.12 -8.85 17.35
N ILE A 75 -4.61 -8.01 16.45
CA ILE A 75 -4.23 -8.39 15.07
C ILE A 75 -3.08 -9.41 15.11
N VAL A 76 -2.06 -9.17 15.90
CA VAL A 76 -0.90 -10.07 16.05
C VAL A 76 -1.34 -11.42 16.62
N ALA A 77 -2.20 -11.41 17.65
CA ALA A 77 -2.73 -12.66 18.23
C ALA A 77 -3.54 -13.44 17.18
N ALA A 78 -4.35 -12.77 16.37
CA ALA A 78 -5.10 -13.39 15.29
C ALA A 78 -4.16 -13.97 14.20
N ALA A 79 -3.13 -13.25 13.80
CA ALA A 79 -2.14 -13.72 12.83
C ALA A 79 -1.39 -14.96 13.35
N LYS A 80 -0.95 -14.97 14.61
CA LYS A 80 -0.32 -16.13 15.25
C LYS A 80 -1.24 -17.37 15.24
N ALA A 81 -2.52 -17.18 15.51
CA ALA A 81 -3.52 -18.25 15.50
C ALA A 81 -3.82 -18.79 14.09
N ASN A 82 -3.53 -18.02 13.03
CA ASN A 82 -3.89 -18.33 11.64
C ASN A 82 -2.66 -18.54 10.73
N GLY A 83 -1.58 -19.10 11.25
CA GLY A 83 -0.44 -19.50 10.42
C GLY A 83 0.74 -18.55 10.39
N GLY A 84 0.68 -17.46 11.18
CA GLY A 84 1.82 -16.59 11.40
C GLY A 84 2.11 -15.57 10.29
N ASN A 85 1.18 -15.35 9.37
CA ASN A 85 1.31 -14.31 8.34
C ASN A 85 0.43 -13.10 8.68
N LEU A 86 1.01 -11.91 8.59
CA LEU A 86 0.32 -10.63 8.79
C LEU A 86 0.50 -9.75 7.55
N TYR A 87 -0.60 -9.46 6.88
CA TYR A 87 -0.66 -8.51 5.79
C TYR A 87 -1.29 -7.20 6.23
N ILE A 88 -0.56 -6.11 6.06
CA ILE A 88 -1.05 -4.75 6.30
C ILE A 88 -1.21 -4.05 4.95
N TYR A 89 -2.46 -3.83 4.55
CA TYR A 89 -2.75 -3.03 3.38
C TYR A 89 -3.00 -1.58 3.79
N SER A 90 -2.05 -0.72 3.45
CA SER A 90 -2.13 0.73 3.64
C SER A 90 -2.45 1.40 2.31
N MET A 91 -3.49 2.20 2.25
CA MET A 91 -3.88 2.91 1.02
C MET A 91 -3.06 4.16 0.76
N ASP A 92 -2.06 4.43 1.62
CA ASP A 92 -1.19 5.59 1.51
C ASP A 92 0.15 5.35 2.23
N ASP A 93 1.23 5.95 1.74
CA ASP A 93 2.56 5.84 2.33
C ASP A 93 2.63 6.50 3.72
N GLU A 94 1.91 7.62 3.93
CA GLU A 94 1.85 8.30 5.23
C GLU A 94 1.31 7.38 6.34
N MET A 95 0.24 6.63 6.05
CA MET A 95 -0.31 5.70 7.03
C MET A 95 0.64 4.54 7.32
N THR A 96 1.51 4.16 6.37
CA THR A 96 2.57 3.18 6.59
C THR A 96 3.58 3.68 7.64
N PHE A 97 3.96 4.95 7.59
CA PHE A 97 4.78 5.55 8.64
C PHE A 97 4.09 5.52 10.00
N GLY A 98 2.77 5.71 10.05
CA GLY A 98 2.00 5.57 11.30
C GLY A 98 2.13 4.18 11.92
N VAL A 99 2.06 3.12 11.11
CA VAL A 99 2.30 1.74 11.56
C VAL A 99 3.72 1.57 12.09
N MET A 100 4.72 2.05 11.37
CA MET A 100 6.13 1.94 11.78
C MET A 100 6.41 2.70 13.08
N ASN A 101 5.89 3.92 13.21
CA ASN A 101 6.03 4.75 14.41
C ASN A 101 5.39 4.08 15.64
N TYR A 102 4.24 3.41 15.45
CA TYR A 102 3.65 2.64 16.55
C TYR A 102 4.56 1.47 16.95
N ILE A 103 5.06 0.68 16.00
CA ILE A 103 5.96 -0.45 16.32
C ILE A 103 7.21 0.04 17.06
N GLU A 104 7.74 1.22 16.72
CA GLU A 104 8.89 1.79 17.42
C GLU A 104 8.62 2.02 18.91
N THR A 105 7.41 2.43 19.28
CA THR A 105 6.99 2.74 20.65
C THR A 105 6.31 1.57 21.37
N ALA A 106 5.99 0.50 20.64
CA ALA A 106 5.29 -0.68 21.17
C ALA A 106 6.06 -1.38 22.30
N SER A 107 5.35 -2.15 23.12
CA SER A 107 5.93 -2.94 24.21
C SER A 107 6.92 -3.99 23.68
N ASP A 108 7.90 -4.35 24.52
CA ASP A 108 8.86 -5.41 24.20
C ASP A 108 8.17 -6.77 23.93
N ALA A 109 7.05 -7.03 24.60
CA ALA A 109 6.26 -8.25 24.40
C ALA A 109 5.64 -8.28 23.00
N LEU A 110 5.01 -7.19 22.55
CA LEU A 110 4.44 -7.09 21.21
C LEU A 110 5.53 -7.14 20.13
N LYS A 111 6.66 -6.49 20.36
CA LYS A 111 7.82 -6.55 19.48
C LYS A 111 8.40 -7.96 19.36
N ALA A 112 8.40 -8.74 20.43
CA ALA A 112 8.80 -10.13 20.40
C ALA A 112 7.81 -10.98 19.58
N ASP A 113 6.52 -10.76 19.78
CA ASP A 113 5.46 -11.46 19.04
C ASP A 113 5.50 -11.14 17.53
N LEU A 114 5.75 -9.89 17.16
CA LEU A 114 5.89 -9.49 15.74
C LEU A 114 7.07 -10.22 15.05
N LYS A 115 8.16 -10.45 15.76
CA LYS A 115 9.32 -11.18 15.21
C LYS A 115 9.07 -12.68 14.96
N GLU A 116 7.99 -13.22 15.50
CA GLU A 116 7.56 -14.60 15.25
C GLU A 116 6.64 -14.71 14.03
N LEU A 117 6.23 -13.60 13.45
CA LEU A 117 5.36 -13.53 12.28
C LEU A 117 6.15 -13.22 11.01
N ASN A 118 5.57 -13.56 9.87
CA ASN A 118 5.94 -13.00 8.58
C ASN A 118 5.05 -11.76 8.35
N VAL A 119 5.65 -10.57 8.37
CA VAL A 119 4.91 -9.31 8.27
C VAL A 119 5.18 -8.63 6.93
N TYR A 120 4.12 -8.36 6.22
CA TYR A 120 4.14 -7.70 4.92
C TYR A 120 3.33 -6.42 4.96
N ILE A 121 3.83 -5.35 4.34
CA ILE A 121 3.09 -4.11 4.22
C ILE A 121 3.11 -3.62 2.78
N SER A 122 1.92 -3.28 2.27
CA SER A 122 1.78 -2.63 0.98
C SER A 122 1.19 -1.24 1.14
N ALA A 123 1.74 -0.30 0.40
CA ALA A 123 1.34 1.10 0.39
C ALA A 123 1.01 1.59 -1.02
N ILE A 124 0.47 2.78 -1.13
CA ILE A 124 0.22 3.47 -2.40
C ILE A 124 0.64 4.93 -2.21
N GLY A 125 1.53 5.40 -3.06
CA GLY A 125 1.99 6.78 -3.01
C GLY A 125 3.24 6.98 -3.85
N GLY A 126 4.33 6.37 -3.46
CA GLY A 126 5.64 6.53 -4.09
C GLY A 126 6.43 7.69 -3.48
N MET A 127 6.29 7.90 -2.18
CA MET A 127 7.07 8.88 -1.44
C MET A 127 8.54 8.47 -1.37
N GLN A 128 9.43 9.42 -1.61
CA GLN A 128 10.88 9.18 -1.54
C GLN A 128 11.30 8.72 -0.15
N GLU A 129 10.69 9.24 0.89
CA GLU A 129 10.96 8.89 2.28
C GLU A 129 10.69 7.40 2.54
N LEU A 130 9.62 6.84 1.96
CA LEU A 130 9.35 5.41 2.09
C LEU A 130 10.33 4.58 1.24
N TYR A 131 10.72 5.08 0.08
CA TYR A 131 11.74 4.44 -0.75
C TYR A 131 13.10 4.41 -0.05
N ASP A 132 13.47 5.49 0.64
CA ASP A 132 14.70 5.54 1.43
C ASP A 132 14.68 4.49 2.57
N VAL A 133 13.53 4.32 3.23
CA VAL A 133 13.34 3.28 4.25
C VAL A 133 13.44 1.87 3.66
N MET A 134 12.84 1.63 2.49
CA MET A 134 12.91 0.32 1.82
C MET A 134 14.31 -0.01 1.30
N ALA A 135 15.07 1.01 0.88
CA ALA A 135 16.45 0.87 0.39
C ALA A 135 17.46 0.72 1.53
N ASP A 136 17.12 1.14 2.74
CA ASP A 136 18.02 1.04 3.90
C ASP A 136 18.20 -0.42 4.31
N THR A 137 19.46 -0.87 4.33
CA THR A 137 19.85 -2.22 4.75
C THR A 137 20.43 -2.27 6.16
N THR A 138 20.34 -1.17 6.91
CA THR A 138 20.88 -1.08 8.27
C THR A 138 20.12 -2.04 9.20
N GLU A 139 20.87 -2.94 9.83
CA GLU A 139 20.30 -3.84 10.84
C GLU A 139 19.73 -3.06 12.03
N GLY A 140 18.61 -3.54 12.55
CA GLY A 140 17.98 -2.97 13.75
C GLY A 140 17.03 -1.81 13.47
N THR A 141 16.89 -1.34 12.25
CA THR A 141 15.79 -0.41 11.89
C THR A 141 14.44 -1.11 12.01
N ILE A 142 13.37 -0.35 12.22
CA ILE A 142 12.00 -0.88 12.30
C ILE A 142 11.67 -1.67 11.03
N ALA A 143 11.97 -1.11 9.87
CA ALA A 143 11.71 -1.74 8.58
C ALA A 143 12.40 -3.11 8.44
N ASN A 144 13.70 -3.19 8.79
CA ASN A 144 14.48 -4.43 8.63
C ASN A 144 14.32 -5.43 9.77
N THR A 145 13.67 -5.02 10.86
CA THR A 145 13.48 -5.87 12.04
C THR A 145 12.11 -6.53 12.07
N TYR A 146 11.09 -5.86 11.55
CA TYR A 146 9.69 -6.26 11.74
C TYR A 146 8.92 -6.48 10.44
N PHE A 147 9.48 -6.17 9.28
CA PHE A 147 8.83 -6.41 7.99
C PHE A 147 9.68 -7.32 7.12
N ASP A 148 9.12 -8.46 6.73
CA ASP A 148 9.75 -9.39 5.78
C ASP A 148 9.79 -8.78 4.39
N ASP A 149 8.73 -8.07 3.99
CA ASP A 149 8.73 -7.30 2.77
C ASP A 149 7.85 -6.06 2.86
N MET A 150 8.19 -5.07 2.04
CA MET A 150 7.52 -3.78 1.93
C MET A 150 7.41 -3.40 0.47
N MET A 151 6.25 -2.86 0.08
CA MET A 151 6.06 -2.31 -1.26
C MET A 151 5.24 -1.02 -1.23
N SER A 152 5.47 -0.17 -2.22
CA SER A 152 4.60 0.97 -2.51
C SER A 152 4.27 1.00 -3.99
N MET A 153 2.99 1.13 -4.33
CA MET A 153 2.58 1.40 -5.69
C MET A 153 2.77 2.88 -5.99
N TYR A 154 3.58 3.17 -7.00
CA TYR A 154 3.85 4.55 -7.41
C TYR A 154 2.59 5.25 -7.91
N PHE A 155 2.23 6.33 -7.24
CA PHE A 155 1.14 7.23 -7.62
C PHE A 155 1.60 8.67 -7.44
N SER A 156 2.35 9.16 -8.42
CA SER A 156 3.02 10.45 -8.29
C SER A 156 2.13 11.64 -8.59
N PRO A 157 2.24 12.74 -7.83
CA PRO A 157 1.68 14.03 -8.18
C PRO A 157 2.13 14.56 -9.55
N LYS A 158 3.26 14.08 -10.10
CA LYS A 158 3.70 14.40 -11.46
C LYS A 158 2.67 14.02 -12.54
N MET A 159 1.78 13.08 -12.24
CA MET A 159 0.65 12.74 -13.13
C MET A 159 -0.23 13.96 -13.43
N MET A 160 -0.32 14.91 -12.50
CA MET A 160 -1.06 16.16 -12.75
C MET A 160 -0.41 17.02 -13.83
N GLN A 161 0.92 16.99 -13.95
CA GLN A 161 1.61 17.71 -15.03
C GLN A 161 1.23 17.12 -16.39
N ASP A 162 1.21 15.80 -16.51
CA ASP A 162 0.81 15.12 -17.74
C ASP A 162 -0.63 15.48 -18.13
N VAL A 163 -1.54 15.57 -17.15
CA VAL A 163 -2.92 15.99 -17.39
C VAL A 163 -2.98 17.45 -17.87
N ILE A 164 -2.18 18.35 -17.28
CA ILE A 164 -2.09 19.75 -17.70
C ILE A 164 -1.54 19.86 -19.12
N ASP A 165 -0.46 19.13 -19.41
CA ASP A 165 0.17 19.14 -20.73
C ASP A 165 -0.78 18.63 -21.81
N LYS A 166 -1.54 17.57 -21.51
CA LYS A 166 -2.62 17.08 -22.40
C LYS A 166 -3.73 18.11 -22.59
N GLY A 167 -4.13 18.77 -21.52
CA GLY A 167 -5.10 19.88 -21.59
C GLY A 167 -4.63 21.03 -22.50
N LEU A 168 -3.36 21.39 -22.41
CA LEU A 168 -2.75 22.40 -23.27
C LEU A 168 -2.70 21.94 -24.74
N GLN A 169 -2.34 20.69 -25.00
CA GLN A 169 -2.37 20.11 -26.36
C GLN A 169 -3.80 20.08 -26.94
N TYR A 170 -4.80 19.81 -26.13
CA TYR A 170 -6.20 19.89 -26.55
C TYR A 170 -6.60 21.32 -26.93
N LEU A 171 -6.21 22.29 -26.12
CA LEU A 171 -6.52 23.72 -26.38
C LEU A 171 -5.78 24.29 -27.60
N SER A 172 -4.57 23.78 -27.91
CA SER A 172 -3.83 24.16 -29.12
C SER A 172 -4.29 23.42 -30.38
N GLY A 173 -5.09 22.36 -30.24
CA GLY A 173 -5.54 21.51 -31.34
C GLY A 173 -4.54 20.43 -31.74
N ASP A 174 -3.45 20.28 -30.98
CA ASP A 174 -2.43 19.25 -31.23
C ASP A 174 -2.86 17.85 -30.73
N TRP A 175 -3.91 17.78 -29.94
CA TRP A 175 -4.49 16.54 -29.43
C TRP A 175 -6.02 16.63 -29.41
N THR A 176 -6.69 15.53 -29.78
CA THR A 176 -8.16 15.43 -29.79
C THR A 176 -8.60 14.38 -28.77
N TYR A 177 -9.55 14.75 -27.93
CA TYR A 177 -10.15 13.83 -26.97
C TYR A 177 -11.27 13.02 -27.64
N GLU A 178 -11.17 11.69 -27.59
CA GLU A 178 -12.28 10.79 -27.91
C GLU A 178 -13.04 10.43 -26.64
N VAL A 179 -14.35 10.66 -26.63
CA VAL A 179 -15.21 10.30 -25.48
C VAL A 179 -15.14 8.80 -25.21
N GLY A 180 -14.73 8.40 -24.02
CA GLY A 180 -14.55 7.02 -23.61
C GLY A 180 -13.15 6.45 -23.87
N SER A 181 -12.24 7.23 -24.51
CA SER A 181 -10.82 6.89 -24.48
C SER A 181 -10.23 7.30 -23.14
N GLY A 182 -9.40 6.44 -22.57
CA GLY A 182 -8.57 6.75 -21.40
C GLY A 182 -7.10 6.58 -21.76
N GLU A 183 -6.25 7.49 -21.32
CA GLU A 183 -4.81 7.21 -21.27
C GLU A 183 -4.50 6.62 -19.90
N TYR A 184 -3.93 5.42 -19.90
CA TYR A 184 -3.44 4.81 -18.68
C TYR A 184 -2.11 5.46 -18.33
N GLN A 185 -2.02 6.01 -17.14
CA GLN A 185 -0.75 6.43 -16.58
C GLN A 185 0.01 5.19 -16.09
N PRO A 186 1.29 5.05 -16.46
CA PRO A 186 2.08 3.94 -15.94
C PRO A 186 2.20 4.05 -14.42
N THR A 187 1.89 2.97 -13.73
CA THR A 187 2.14 2.80 -12.31
C THR A 187 3.15 1.69 -12.13
N TRP A 188 4.00 1.81 -11.14
CA TRP A 188 5.02 0.80 -10.84
C TRP A 188 4.83 0.28 -9.43
N ILE A 189 5.06 -1.01 -9.26
CA ILE A 189 5.19 -1.60 -7.94
C ILE A 189 6.66 -1.51 -7.58
N VAL A 190 6.95 -0.77 -6.53
CA VAL A 190 8.29 -0.57 -5.99
C VAL A 190 8.39 -1.33 -4.68
N GLY A 191 9.24 -2.33 -4.65
CA GLY A 191 9.58 -3.13 -3.47
C GLY A 191 11.06 -3.01 -3.14
N ARG A 192 11.49 -3.70 -2.10
CA ARG A 192 12.90 -3.67 -1.65
C ARG A 192 13.89 -4.13 -2.72
N ASP A 193 13.49 -5.05 -3.58
CA ASP A 193 14.32 -5.65 -4.62
C ASP A 193 14.61 -4.70 -5.79
N ASN A 194 13.75 -3.69 -6.01
CA ASN A 194 13.87 -2.79 -7.15
C ASN A 194 13.88 -1.29 -6.77
N VAL A 195 13.72 -0.94 -5.51
CA VAL A 195 13.56 0.45 -5.05
C VAL A 195 14.68 1.38 -5.51
N THR A 196 15.90 0.88 -5.62
CA THR A 196 17.05 1.69 -6.08
C THR A 196 16.98 2.09 -7.55
N GLN A 197 16.05 1.54 -8.31
CA GLN A 197 15.83 1.85 -9.72
C GLN A 197 14.80 2.99 -9.92
N TYR A 198 14.13 3.40 -8.84
CA TYR A 198 13.05 4.39 -8.88
C TYR A 198 13.36 5.58 -7.99
N GLU A 199 12.88 6.74 -8.42
CA GLU A 199 12.90 7.97 -7.64
C GLU A 199 11.45 8.30 -7.24
N GLY A 200 11.21 8.41 -5.95
CA GLY A 200 9.94 8.82 -5.39
C GLY A 200 9.71 10.33 -5.53
N PHE A 201 8.51 10.77 -5.23
CA PHE A 201 8.27 12.19 -5.01
C PHE A 201 8.64 12.55 -3.56
N LYS A 202 9.13 13.76 -3.34
CA LYS A 202 9.37 14.25 -1.98
C LYS A 202 8.05 14.66 -1.37
N GLY A 203 7.75 14.11 -0.21
CA GLY A 203 6.65 14.54 0.63
C GLY A 203 6.80 16.02 1.02
N HIS A 204 5.84 16.55 1.69
CA HIS A 204 5.91 17.93 2.18
C HIS A 204 7.05 18.09 3.19
N ALA A 205 8.04 18.88 2.81
CA ALA A 205 9.04 19.37 3.74
C ALA A 205 8.45 20.47 4.63
#